data_ffef0d3b99c9d5a3c9d6224fbd10325e
#
_entry.id   ffef0d3b99c9d5a3c9d6224fbd10325e
#
_cell.length_a   1.000
_cell.length_b   1.000
_cell.length_c   1.000
_cell.angle_alpha   90.00
_cell.angle_beta   90.00
_cell.angle_gamma   90.00
#
_symmetry.space_group_name_H-M   'P 1'
#
loop_
_entity.id
_entity.type
_entity.pdbx_description
1 polymer ?
#
loop_
_entity_poly.entity_id
_entity_poly.type
_entity_poly.pdbx_seq_one_letter_code
_entity_poly.pdbx_strand_id
1 'polypeptide(L)'
;MSIHTDIVAALASVAGGRIYPQIAPAEATYPLVNYRVLNKAPTTTIHGTVLATDYQIVFECWGRTYASALSTAAAVRAAVVASALDYSYIDEPGEEFDAGADSFMEPVYFSFLDQ
;
A
#
# COMPACT_ATOMS: atom_id res chain seq x y z
N MET A 1 -3.60 -17.77 -2.89
CA MET A 1 -2.47 -16.88 -2.91
C MET A 1 -2.68 -15.77 -1.87
N SER A 2 -1.61 -15.31 -1.24
CA SER A 2 -1.70 -14.29 -0.20
C SER A 2 -1.84 -12.90 -0.83
N ILE A 3 -2.69 -12.04 -0.24
CA ILE A 3 -2.81 -10.65 -0.66
C ILE A 3 -1.46 -9.93 -0.54
N HIS A 4 -0.65 -10.28 0.45
CA HIS A 4 0.70 -9.72 0.61
C HIS A 4 1.60 -10.03 -0.57
N THR A 5 1.59 -11.28 -1.03
CA THR A 5 2.35 -11.69 -2.21
C THR A 5 1.90 -10.95 -3.46
N ASP A 6 0.59 -10.80 -3.62
CA ASP A 6 0.01 -10.12 -4.77
C ASP A 6 0.36 -8.63 -4.79
N ILE A 7 0.34 -7.98 -3.63
CA ILE A 7 0.72 -6.57 -3.50
C ILE A 7 2.19 -6.37 -3.85
N VAL A 8 3.07 -7.19 -3.29
CA VAL A 8 4.52 -7.07 -3.56
C VAL A 8 4.81 -7.28 -5.04
N ALA A 9 4.15 -8.26 -5.66
CA ALA A 9 4.29 -8.50 -7.10
C ALA A 9 3.78 -7.33 -7.93
N ALA A 10 2.64 -6.74 -7.56
CA ALA A 10 2.06 -5.61 -8.30
C ALA A 10 2.95 -4.37 -8.21
N LEU A 11 3.63 -4.16 -7.08
CA LEU A 11 4.46 -2.99 -6.84
C LEU A 11 5.96 -3.23 -7.07
N ALA A 12 6.32 -4.31 -7.75
CA ALA A 12 7.72 -4.73 -7.91
C ALA A 12 8.62 -3.66 -8.55
N SER A 13 8.07 -2.80 -9.41
CA SER A 13 8.81 -1.73 -10.08
C SER A 13 8.72 -0.38 -9.36
N VAL A 14 7.94 -0.27 -8.30
CA VAL A 14 7.76 0.96 -7.54
C VAL A 14 8.90 1.10 -6.54
N ALA A 15 9.46 2.30 -6.43
CA ALA A 15 10.53 2.61 -5.48
C ALA A 15 11.69 1.61 -5.54
N GLY A 16 12.03 1.12 -6.74
CA GLY A 16 13.09 0.13 -6.92
C GLY A 16 12.81 -1.21 -6.25
N GLY A 17 11.55 -1.54 -5.99
CA GLY A 17 11.16 -2.76 -5.31
C GLY A 17 11.24 -2.68 -3.79
N ARG A 18 11.48 -1.52 -3.21
CA ARG A 18 11.58 -1.33 -1.74
C ARG A 18 10.17 -1.21 -1.13
N ILE A 19 9.47 -2.33 -1.09
CA ILE A 19 8.11 -2.44 -0.59
C ILE A 19 8.17 -3.31 0.68
N TYR A 20 7.77 -2.73 1.81
CA TYR A 20 7.92 -3.38 3.11
C TYR A 20 6.55 -3.55 3.79
N PRO A 21 6.25 -4.73 4.36
CA PRO A 21 5.06 -4.89 5.18
C PRO A 21 5.25 -4.17 6.52
N GLN A 22 4.27 -3.38 6.91
CA GLN A 22 4.16 -2.64 8.15
C GLN A 22 5.22 -1.56 8.35
N ILE A 23 6.45 -1.92 8.67
CA ILE A 23 7.52 -0.97 8.99
C ILE A 23 8.75 -1.30 8.16
N ALA A 24 9.32 -0.27 7.52
CA ALA A 24 10.58 -0.42 6.80
C ALA A 24 11.75 -0.52 7.79
N PRO A 25 12.84 -1.23 7.42
CA PRO A 25 14.06 -1.25 8.23
C PRO A 25 14.59 0.17 8.44
N ALA A 26 15.22 0.42 9.60
CA ALA A 26 15.77 1.74 9.92
C ALA A 26 16.81 2.23 8.92
N GLU A 27 17.49 1.31 8.25
CA GLU A 27 18.55 1.62 7.27
C GLU A 27 18.05 1.58 5.82
N ALA A 28 16.72 1.53 5.62
CA ALA A 28 16.16 1.41 4.29
C ALA A 28 16.49 2.64 3.44
N THR A 29 16.72 2.39 2.15
CA THR A 29 16.98 3.43 1.17
C THR A 29 15.67 4.09 0.73
N TYR A 30 15.66 5.41 0.61
CA TYR A 30 14.51 6.16 0.10
C TYR A 30 14.66 6.34 -1.43
N PRO A 31 13.56 6.48 -2.18
CA PRO A 31 12.18 6.36 -1.72
C PRO A 31 11.82 4.91 -1.38
N LEU A 32 10.82 4.75 -0.53
CA LEU A 32 10.32 3.43 -0.16
C LEU A 32 8.81 3.49 0.09
N VAL A 33 8.19 2.32 0.12
CA VAL A 33 6.78 2.18 0.44
C VAL A 33 6.66 1.12 1.53
N ASN A 34 5.94 1.45 2.60
CA ASN A 34 5.49 0.43 3.52
C ASN A 34 3.97 0.38 3.49
N TYR A 35 3.40 -0.81 3.63
CA TYR A 35 1.96 -0.98 3.60
C TYR A 35 1.48 -1.67 4.86
N ARG A 36 0.26 -1.31 5.28
CA ARG A 36 -0.38 -1.91 6.46
C ARG A 36 -1.80 -2.29 6.13
N VAL A 37 -2.22 -3.45 6.62
CA VAL A 37 -3.62 -3.85 6.56
C VAL A 37 -4.33 -3.16 7.71
N LEU A 38 -5.27 -2.27 7.38
CA LEU A 38 -6.05 -1.51 8.37
C LEU A 38 -7.26 -2.29 8.84
N ASN A 39 -7.85 -3.09 7.94
CA ASN A 39 -9.06 -3.83 8.23
C ASN A 39 -9.18 -5.03 7.31
N LYS A 40 -9.76 -6.12 7.85
CA LYS A 40 -10.14 -7.30 7.09
C LYS A 40 -11.62 -7.54 7.35
N ALA A 41 -12.41 -7.60 6.30
CA ALA A 41 -13.85 -7.81 6.41
C ALA A 41 -14.25 -9.01 5.56
N PRO A 42 -14.31 -10.23 6.13
CA PRO A 42 -14.73 -11.40 5.38
C PRO A 42 -16.23 -11.33 5.09
N THR A 43 -16.58 -11.67 3.86
CA THR A 43 -17.98 -11.88 3.47
C THR A 43 -18.27 -13.36 3.56
N THR A 44 -19.26 -13.73 4.37
CA THR A 44 -19.59 -15.13 4.63
C THR A 44 -20.99 -15.45 4.18
N THR A 45 -21.24 -16.73 3.90
CA THR A 45 -22.59 -17.24 3.70
C THR A 45 -23.30 -17.39 5.05
N ILE A 46 -24.60 -17.65 5.00
CA ILE A 46 -25.40 -17.94 6.19
C ILE A 46 -24.87 -19.17 6.96
N HIS A 47 -24.11 -20.04 6.29
CA HIS A 47 -23.52 -21.25 6.91
C HIS A 47 -22.07 -21.01 7.35
N GLY A 48 -21.57 -19.78 7.31
CA GLY A 48 -20.24 -19.44 7.77
C GLY A 48 -19.11 -19.67 6.76
N THR A 49 -19.43 -20.04 5.53
CA THR A 49 -18.41 -20.19 4.48
C THR A 49 -17.92 -18.82 4.02
N VAL A 50 -16.61 -18.60 4.04
CA VAL A 50 -16.02 -17.34 3.58
C VAL A 50 -16.02 -17.34 2.06
N LEU A 51 -16.70 -16.31 1.45
CA LEU A 51 -16.74 -16.13 0.00
C LEU A 51 -15.59 -15.28 -0.49
N ALA A 52 -15.28 -14.21 0.23
CA ALA A 52 -14.25 -13.26 -0.13
C ALA A 52 -13.84 -12.48 1.12
N THR A 53 -12.67 -11.87 1.09
CA THR A 53 -12.21 -10.98 2.16
C THR A 53 -11.87 -9.64 1.55
N ASP A 54 -12.43 -8.57 2.14
CA ASP A 54 -12.14 -7.19 1.77
C ASP A 54 -11.02 -6.69 2.68
N TYR A 55 -9.90 -6.31 2.08
CA TYR A 55 -8.74 -5.78 2.79
C TYR A 55 -8.64 -4.29 2.54
N GLN A 56 -8.69 -3.48 3.60
CA GLN A 56 -8.38 -2.05 3.52
C GLN A 56 -6.91 -1.87 3.85
N ILE A 57 -6.16 -1.31 2.92
CA ILE A 57 -4.71 -1.21 3.01
C ILE A 57 -4.28 0.23 2.76
N VAL A 58 -3.39 0.74 3.61
CA VAL A 58 -2.71 2.00 3.38
C VAL A 58 -1.31 1.73 2.88
N PHE A 59 -0.92 2.43 1.82
CA PHE A 59 0.44 2.47 1.31
C PHE A 59 1.05 3.79 1.74
N GLU A 60 2.05 3.73 2.62
CA GLU A 60 2.77 4.91 3.09
C GLU A 60 3.99 5.10 2.21
N CYS A 61 3.95 6.13 1.37
CA CYS A 61 4.97 6.40 0.36
C CYS A 61 5.92 7.46 0.89
N TRP A 62 7.15 7.05 1.18
CA TRP A 62 8.15 7.89 1.82
C TRP A 62 9.20 8.37 0.82
N GLY A 63 9.57 9.65 0.92
CA GLY A 63 10.64 10.23 0.14
C GLY A 63 11.40 11.26 0.95
N ARG A 64 12.67 11.48 0.60
CA ARG A 64 13.50 12.51 1.23
C ARG A 64 13.10 13.92 0.84
N THR A 65 12.37 14.05 -0.28
CA THR A 65 11.82 15.33 -0.72
C THR A 65 10.31 15.19 -0.88
N TYR A 66 9.62 16.31 -0.83
CA TYR A 66 8.17 16.33 -1.06
C TYR A 66 7.81 15.77 -2.44
N ALA A 67 8.55 16.19 -3.46
CA ALA A 67 8.33 15.72 -4.84
C ALA A 67 8.56 14.20 -4.95
N SER A 68 9.54 13.65 -4.26
CA SER A 68 9.82 12.21 -4.26
C SER A 68 8.67 11.41 -3.64
N ALA A 69 8.12 11.88 -2.51
CA ALA A 69 6.98 11.25 -1.88
C ALA A 69 5.75 11.25 -2.79
N LEU A 70 5.44 12.38 -3.42
CA LEU A 70 4.32 12.48 -4.35
C LEU A 70 4.51 11.60 -5.58
N SER A 71 5.72 11.56 -6.12
CA SER A 71 6.06 10.72 -7.28
C SER A 71 5.91 9.24 -6.95
N THR A 72 6.34 8.82 -5.77
CA THR A 72 6.20 7.44 -5.31
C THR A 72 4.72 7.07 -5.13
N ALA A 73 3.92 7.96 -4.56
CA ALA A 73 2.49 7.75 -4.42
C ALA A 73 1.80 7.59 -5.77
N ALA A 74 2.15 8.43 -6.75
CA ALA A 74 1.62 8.33 -8.11
C ALA A 74 2.00 6.99 -8.75
N ALA A 75 3.22 6.51 -8.52
CA ALA A 75 3.68 5.23 -9.03
C ALA A 75 2.91 4.06 -8.39
N VAL A 76 2.61 4.14 -7.09
CA VAL A 76 1.79 3.14 -6.41
C VAL A 76 0.39 3.08 -7.02
N ARG A 77 -0.26 4.23 -7.21
CA ARG A 77 -1.59 4.29 -7.82
C ARG A 77 -1.58 3.66 -9.22
N ALA A 78 -0.61 4.03 -10.04
CA ALA A 78 -0.51 3.50 -11.40
C ALA A 78 -0.27 1.99 -11.40
N ALA A 79 0.58 1.49 -10.50
CA ALA A 79 0.87 0.07 -10.41
C ALA A 79 -0.36 -0.75 -9.98
N VAL A 80 -1.14 -0.26 -9.01
CA VAL A 80 -2.37 -0.93 -8.57
C VAL A 80 -3.39 -0.96 -9.70
N VAL A 81 -3.57 0.16 -10.40
CA VAL A 81 -4.51 0.23 -11.53
C VAL A 81 -4.11 -0.73 -12.66
N ALA A 82 -2.82 -0.88 -12.91
CA ALA A 82 -2.31 -1.78 -13.95
C ALA A 82 -2.27 -3.25 -13.52
N SER A 83 -2.47 -3.54 -12.24
CA SER A 83 -2.40 -4.90 -11.72
C SER A 83 -3.69 -5.67 -11.99
N ALA A 84 -3.63 -7.00 -11.75
CA ALA A 84 -4.80 -7.87 -11.83
C ALA A 84 -5.61 -7.90 -10.52
N LEU A 85 -5.23 -7.11 -9.52
CA LEU A 85 -5.92 -7.06 -8.24
C LEU A 85 -7.30 -6.41 -8.41
N ASP A 86 -8.28 -6.96 -7.69
CA ASP A 86 -9.62 -6.40 -7.62
C ASP A 86 -9.63 -5.30 -6.55
N TYR A 87 -9.56 -4.06 -6.97
CA TYR A 87 -9.33 -2.92 -6.09
C TYR A 87 -10.46 -1.89 -6.15
N SER A 88 -10.57 -1.11 -5.08
CA SER A 88 -11.36 0.12 -5.04
C SER A 88 -10.49 1.19 -4.40
N TYR A 89 -10.42 2.35 -5.04
CA TYR A 89 -9.72 3.51 -4.49
C TYR A 89 -10.58 4.11 -3.37
N ILE A 90 -9.97 4.35 -2.20
CA ILE A 90 -10.71 4.90 -1.07
C ILE A 90 -10.48 6.40 -0.97
N ASP A 91 -9.29 6.83 -0.57
CA ASP A 91 -9.00 8.25 -0.33
C ASP A 91 -7.51 8.47 -0.09
N GLU A 92 -7.14 9.76 -0.09
CA GLU A 92 -5.80 10.21 0.26
C GLU A 92 -5.94 11.36 1.25
N PRO A 93 -5.82 11.08 2.56
CA PRO A 93 -6.13 12.09 3.58
C PRO A 93 -5.09 13.21 3.69
N GLY A 94 -3.98 13.15 3.02
CA GLY A 94 -2.99 14.21 3.03
C GLY A 94 -1.60 13.74 3.40
N GLU A 95 -0.64 14.61 3.20
CA GLU A 95 0.77 14.33 3.40
C GLU A 95 1.17 14.55 4.85
N GLU A 96 2.25 13.89 5.25
CA GLU A 96 2.89 14.06 6.55
C GLU A 96 4.39 14.24 6.38
N PHE A 97 4.99 14.94 7.32
CA PHE A 97 6.43 15.07 7.42
C PHE A 97 6.89 14.47 8.75
N ASP A 98 7.84 13.55 8.69
CA ASP A 98 8.44 12.97 9.88
C ASP A 98 9.79 13.65 10.14
N ALA A 99 9.83 14.53 11.13
CA ALA A 99 11.03 15.26 11.49
C ALA A 99 12.14 14.34 12.02
N GLY A 100 11.77 13.25 12.69
CA GLY A 100 12.75 12.29 13.21
C GLY A 100 13.45 11.51 12.10
N ALA A 101 12.74 11.16 11.04
CA ALA A 101 13.28 10.47 9.87
C ALA A 101 13.73 11.44 8.78
N ASP A 102 13.44 12.74 8.92
CA ASP A 102 13.72 13.78 7.92
C ASP A 102 13.19 13.38 6.54
N SER A 103 11.90 13.01 6.49
CA SER A 103 11.28 12.51 5.26
C SER A 103 9.80 12.90 5.20
N PHE A 104 9.29 12.93 3.97
CA PHE A 104 7.87 13.20 3.68
C PHE A 104 7.15 11.90 3.40
N MET A 105 5.88 11.83 3.79
CA MET A 105 5.04 10.68 3.56
C MET A 105 3.72 11.09 2.91
N GLU A 106 3.37 10.40 1.83
CA GLU A 106 2.07 10.51 1.16
C GLU A 106 1.34 9.19 1.34
N PRO A 107 0.22 9.16 2.08
CA PRO A 107 -0.55 7.92 2.23
C PRO A 107 -1.51 7.74 1.05
N VAL A 108 -1.65 6.49 0.60
CA VAL A 108 -2.61 6.09 -0.44
C VAL A 108 -3.44 4.94 0.10
N TYR A 109 -4.76 5.06 0.06
CA TYR A 109 -5.68 4.09 0.63
C TYR A 109 -6.41 3.34 -0.48
N PHE A 110 -6.36 2.00 -0.41
CA PHE A 110 -7.10 1.13 -1.32
C PHE A 110 -7.85 0.06 -0.55
N SER A 111 -8.92 -0.43 -1.14
CA SER A 111 -9.61 -1.63 -0.71
C SER A 111 -9.39 -2.71 -1.76
N PHE A 112 -9.05 -3.92 -1.33
CA PHE A 112 -8.82 -5.07 -2.23
C PHE A 112 -9.76 -6.20 -1.84
N LEU A 113 -10.38 -6.80 -2.84
CA LEU A 113 -11.21 -7.98 -2.67
C LEU A 113 -10.39 -9.22 -3.03
N ASP A 114 -10.19 -10.11 -2.08
CA ASP A 114 -9.46 -11.36 -2.25
C ASP A 114 -10.43 -12.53 -2.13
N GLN A 115 -10.57 -13.27 -3.21
CA GLN A 115 -11.51 -14.39 -3.30
C GLN A 115 -10.81 -15.74 -3.19
#